data_4fda51d41d04f34c194812c866b667ab
#
_entry.id   4fda51d41d04f34c194812c866b667ab
#
_cell.length_a   1.000
_cell.length_b   1.000
_cell.length_c   1.000
_cell.angle_alpha   90.00
_cell.angle_beta   90.00
_cell.angle_gamma   90.00
#
_symmetry.space_group_name_H-M   'P 1'
#
loop_
_entity.id
_entity.type
_entity.pdbx_description
1 polymer ?
#
loop_
_entity_poly.entity_id
_entity_poly.type
_entity_poly.pdbx_seq_one_letter_code
_entity_poly.pdbx_strand_id
1 'polypeptide(L)'
;MTSRRLGRQTVALLRPPSVVSYANIGGKFEANGPLAGHFDLLCTDSFFGKDTWEQAESAMQQEALTRALEKGGLTPAELDYVLAGDLLNQCIGTAFGLRDFQIPFFGLYGACSTMGESLALGSLLLSGGHARTAACMTSSHYCTAERQYRMPVPYGSQRTPTAQWTATAAGCCILGDQGDGPYITHVTCGKIVDMGITDVNNMGAAMAPAAYDTLSALFRETKTGPGDYDLIVTGDLGALGHAIVTDLFRRDGVDLSRNYQDCGMLLYDLEKQDMHAGGSGCGCSAAVLNGYLLDGLRRGRWRRLVFAPTGALLSPTSSFQGESVPGICHAVVFSAGKEVET
;
A
#
# COMPACT_ATOMS: atom_id res chain seq x y z
N MET A 1 -1.58 5.31 29.20
CA MET A 1 -2.28 5.01 27.94
C MET A 1 -1.22 4.84 26.85
N THR A 2 -1.38 3.88 25.94
CA THR A 2 -0.44 3.61 24.86
C THR A 2 -0.92 4.17 23.51
N SER A 3 -2.23 4.42 23.40
CA SER A 3 -2.86 5.04 22.24
C SER A 3 -4.08 5.87 22.69
N ARG A 4 -4.50 6.81 21.85
CA ARG A 4 -5.67 7.67 22.10
C ARG A 4 -6.53 7.75 20.84
N ARG A 5 -7.79 7.40 20.98
CA ARG A 5 -8.79 7.59 19.93
C ARG A 5 -9.11 9.07 19.81
N LEU A 6 -8.90 9.68 18.64
CA LEU A 6 -9.16 11.10 18.37
C LEU A 6 -10.57 11.35 17.84
N GLY A 7 -11.12 10.37 17.14
CA GLY A 7 -12.45 10.43 16.56
C GLY A 7 -13.00 9.05 16.27
N ARG A 8 -13.82 8.94 15.24
CA ARG A 8 -14.43 7.65 14.87
C ARG A 8 -13.46 6.72 14.16
N GLN A 9 -12.52 7.27 13.38
CA GLN A 9 -11.64 6.53 12.48
C GLN A 9 -10.18 6.65 12.87
N THR A 10 -9.74 7.73 13.53
CA THR A 10 -8.33 8.03 13.79
C THR A 10 -7.93 7.72 15.23
N VAL A 11 -6.75 7.08 15.34
CA VAL A 11 -6.07 6.79 16.59
C VAL A 11 -4.67 7.43 16.57
N ALA A 12 -4.35 8.22 17.59
CA ALA A 12 -2.99 8.66 17.87
C ALA A 12 -2.23 7.59 18.68
N LEU A 13 -1.05 7.24 18.22
CA LEU A 13 -0.21 6.20 18.82
C LEU A 13 0.79 6.87 19.78
N LEU A 14 0.47 6.95 21.08
CA LEU A 14 1.32 7.60 22.08
C LEU A 14 2.63 6.82 22.35
N ARG A 15 2.70 5.59 21.90
CA ARG A 15 3.92 4.80 21.74
C ARG A 15 4.05 4.46 20.26
N PRO A 16 4.53 5.42 19.45
CA PRO A 16 4.58 5.22 17.99
C PRO A 16 5.63 4.16 17.64
N PRO A 17 5.26 3.12 16.88
CA PRO A 17 6.21 2.14 16.39
C PRO A 17 7.24 2.79 15.47
N SER A 18 8.46 2.27 15.52
CA SER A 18 9.56 2.65 14.64
C SER A 18 9.62 1.74 13.42
N VAL A 19 9.93 2.28 12.26
CA VAL A 19 10.37 1.48 11.11
C VAL A 19 11.80 1.01 11.36
N VAL A 20 11.95 -0.27 11.66
CA VAL A 20 13.28 -0.90 11.90
C VAL A 20 14.02 -1.10 10.59
N SER A 21 13.36 -1.75 9.65
CA SER A 21 13.90 -2.01 8.31
C SER A 21 12.79 -2.14 7.28
N TYR A 22 13.18 -2.10 6.00
CA TYR A 22 12.27 -2.29 4.89
C TYR A 22 13.02 -2.78 3.66
N ALA A 23 12.30 -3.46 2.77
CA ALA A 23 12.80 -3.91 1.49
C ALA A 23 11.68 -3.94 0.44
N ASN A 24 12.08 -3.80 -0.82
CA ASN A 24 11.18 -3.91 -1.96
C ASN A 24 11.81 -4.67 -3.12
N ILE A 25 10.95 -5.38 -3.83
CA ILE A 25 11.28 -6.18 -5.00
C ILE A 25 10.42 -5.68 -6.15
N GLY A 26 10.99 -5.58 -7.34
CA GLY A 26 10.25 -5.17 -8.54
C GLY A 26 10.54 -6.06 -9.74
N GLY A 27 9.60 -6.08 -10.68
CA GLY A 27 9.69 -6.82 -11.93
C GLY A 27 10.26 -5.99 -13.08
N LYS A 28 10.01 -6.50 -14.30
CA LYS A 28 10.56 -5.94 -15.54
C LYS A 28 10.10 -4.50 -15.82
N PHE A 29 8.84 -4.19 -15.58
CA PHE A 29 8.30 -2.86 -15.87
C PHE A 29 8.73 -1.84 -14.82
N GLU A 30 8.81 -2.26 -13.56
CA GLU A 30 9.33 -1.48 -12.44
C GLU A 30 10.82 -1.15 -12.64
N ALA A 31 11.59 -2.06 -13.25
CA ALA A 31 12.99 -1.84 -13.61
C ALA A 31 13.20 -0.74 -14.66
N ASN A 32 12.18 -0.40 -15.43
CA ASN A 32 12.23 0.65 -16.44
C ASN A 32 11.48 1.93 -16.00
N GLY A 33 10.93 1.94 -14.78
CA GLY A 33 10.20 3.07 -14.23
C GLY A 33 11.10 4.13 -13.59
N PRO A 34 10.54 5.31 -13.29
CA PRO A 34 11.28 6.42 -12.68
C PRO A 34 11.90 6.07 -11.32
N LEU A 35 11.34 5.11 -10.60
CA LEU A 35 11.80 4.70 -9.29
C LEU A 35 12.70 3.46 -9.29
N ALA A 36 13.19 3.00 -10.44
CA ALA A 36 14.05 1.81 -10.56
C ALA A 36 15.26 1.82 -9.60
N GLY A 37 15.88 3.00 -9.40
CA GLY A 37 17.02 3.15 -8.48
C GLY A 37 16.67 3.06 -6.98
N HIS A 38 15.40 2.87 -6.63
CA HIS A 38 14.91 2.75 -5.25
C HIS A 38 14.48 1.31 -4.89
N PHE A 39 14.79 0.34 -5.74
CA PHE A 39 14.50 -1.07 -5.46
C PHE A 39 15.72 -1.77 -4.88
N ASP A 40 15.50 -2.65 -3.90
CA ASP A 40 16.53 -3.53 -3.35
C ASP A 40 16.88 -4.67 -4.31
N LEU A 41 15.88 -5.12 -5.10
CA LEU A 41 16.06 -6.11 -6.15
C LEU A 41 15.09 -5.86 -7.31
N LEU A 42 15.60 -5.90 -8.51
CA LEU A 42 14.83 -5.88 -9.75
C LEU A 42 15.07 -7.18 -10.53
N CYS A 43 13.99 -7.90 -10.84
CA CYS A 43 14.06 -9.14 -11.63
C CYS A 43 13.25 -8.97 -12.90
N THR A 44 13.92 -9.06 -14.06
CA THR A 44 13.27 -8.89 -15.37
C THR A 44 12.61 -10.17 -15.88
N ASP A 45 12.84 -11.30 -15.22
CA ASP A 45 12.12 -12.55 -15.46
C ASP A 45 10.78 -12.53 -14.75
N SER A 46 9.68 -12.58 -15.52
CA SER A 46 8.32 -12.59 -14.98
C SER A 46 7.98 -13.85 -14.17
N PHE A 47 8.76 -14.89 -14.30
CA PHE A 47 8.62 -16.11 -13.50
C PHE A 47 9.49 -16.11 -12.23
N PHE A 48 10.38 -15.15 -12.07
CA PHE A 48 11.28 -15.07 -10.92
C PHE A 48 12.05 -16.38 -10.66
N GLY A 49 12.43 -17.07 -11.74
CA GLY A 49 13.09 -18.39 -11.71
C GLY A 49 12.19 -19.54 -11.26
N LYS A 50 10.86 -19.38 -11.31
CA LYS A 50 9.87 -20.41 -10.94
C LYS A 50 9.11 -20.91 -12.17
N ASP A 51 8.28 -21.95 -11.98
CA ASP A 51 7.52 -22.57 -13.07
C ASP A 51 6.18 -21.87 -13.36
N THR A 52 5.63 -21.14 -12.39
CA THR A 52 4.35 -20.44 -12.51
C THR A 52 4.40 -19.02 -11.94
N TRP A 53 3.51 -18.15 -12.37
CA TRP A 53 3.43 -16.77 -11.89
C TRP A 53 3.03 -16.67 -10.41
N GLU A 54 2.19 -17.59 -9.92
CA GLU A 54 1.83 -17.65 -8.51
C GLU A 54 3.03 -18.02 -7.63
N GLN A 55 3.87 -18.95 -8.11
CA GLN A 55 5.14 -19.27 -7.44
C GLN A 55 6.11 -18.09 -7.50
N ALA A 56 6.13 -17.34 -8.62
CA ALA A 56 6.93 -16.15 -8.77
C ALA A 56 6.52 -15.09 -7.73
N GLU A 57 5.21 -14.81 -7.59
CA GLU A 57 4.70 -13.88 -6.60
C GLU A 57 5.04 -14.29 -5.17
N SER A 58 4.88 -15.59 -4.84
CA SER A 58 5.30 -16.14 -3.55
C SER A 58 6.80 -15.97 -3.30
N ALA A 59 7.63 -16.18 -4.31
CA ALA A 59 9.09 -15.99 -4.20
C ALA A 59 9.47 -14.52 -4.02
N MET A 60 8.77 -13.60 -4.67
CA MET A 60 8.98 -12.16 -4.48
C MET A 60 8.66 -11.73 -3.05
N GLN A 61 7.58 -12.24 -2.45
CA GLN A 61 7.27 -11.99 -1.05
C GLN A 61 8.33 -12.58 -0.11
N GLN A 62 8.74 -13.81 -0.35
CA GLN A 62 9.82 -14.46 0.40
C GLN A 62 11.10 -13.63 0.39
N GLU A 63 11.51 -13.17 -0.78
CA GLU A 63 12.70 -12.33 -0.97
C GLU A 63 12.57 -10.97 -0.26
N ALA A 64 11.39 -10.32 -0.33
CA ALA A 64 11.15 -9.05 0.34
C ALA A 64 11.29 -9.17 1.86
N LEU A 65 10.74 -10.23 2.47
CA LEU A 65 10.88 -10.47 3.91
C LEU A 65 12.34 -10.80 4.27
N THR A 66 13.00 -11.66 3.51
CA THR A 66 14.40 -12.03 3.73
C THR A 66 15.30 -10.80 3.75
N ARG A 67 15.20 -9.93 2.73
CA ARG A 67 16.00 -8.71 2.67
C ARG A 67 15.67 -7.71 3.78
N ALA A 68 14.39 -7.59 4.15
CA ALA A 68 14.01 -6.72 5.26
C ALA A 68 14.60 -7.23 6.59
N LEU A 69 14.61 -8.55 6.83
CA LEU A 69 15.26 -9.16 7.99
C LEU A 69 16.78 -8.92 7.97
N GLU A 70 17.44 -9.19 6.85
CA GLU A 70 18.89 -8.96 6.69
C GLU A 70 19.27 -7.49 6.95
N LYS A 71 18.54 -6.54 6.36
CA LYS A 71 18.77 -5.10 6.56
C LYS A 71 18.54 -4.66 8.01
N GLY A 72 17.62 -5.33 8.71
CA GLY A 72 17.31 -5.09 10.13
C GLY A 72 18.25 -5.82 11.10
N GLY A 73 19.08 -6.73 10.60
CA GLY A 73 19.88 -7.62 11.45
C GLY A 73 19.03 -8.55 12.31
N LEU A 74 17.85 -8.95 11.80
CA LEU A 74 16.86 -9.75 12.49
C LEU A 74 16.78 -11.16 11.90
N THR A 75 16.34 -12.09 12.75
CA THR A 75 15.95 -13.45 12.36
C THR A 75 14.43 -13.58 12.34
N PRO A 76 13.86 -14.58 11.62
CA PRO A 76 12.42 -14.84 11.67
C PRO A 76 11.85 -15.04 13.08
N ALA A 77 12.62 -15.63 13.98
CA ALA A 77 12.21 -15.91 15.37
C ALA A 77 12.05 -14.63 16.22
N GLU A 78 12.56 -13.50 15.76
CA GLU A 78 12.44 -12.21 16.46
C GLU A 78 11.19 -11.42 16.01
N LEU A 79 10.46 -11.92 15.02
CA LEU A 79 9.17 -11.36 14.63
C LEU A 79 8.02 -12.01 15.40
N ASP A 80 7.25 -11.21 16.14
CA ASP A 80 6.05 -11.70 16.83
C ASP A 80 4.94 -12.04 15.84
N TYR A 81 4.79 -11.22 14.78
CA TYR A 81 3.77 -11.41 13.75
C TYR A 81 4.25 -10.99 12.35
N VAL A 82 3.66 -11.65 11.35
CA VAL A 82 3.59 -11.14 9.97
C VAL A 82 2.13 -10.81 9.66
N LEU A 83 1.88 -9.58 9.20
CA LEU A 83 0.59 -9.12 8.69
C LEU A 83 0.76 -8.88 7.19
N ALA A 84 0.21 -9.76 6.37
CA ALA A 84 0.51 -9.74 4.95
C ALA A 84 -0.67 -10.19 4.09
N GLY A 85 -0.63 -9.81 2.81
CA GLY A 85 -1.61 -10.23 1.84
C GLY A 85 -1.16 -9.98 0.41
N ASP A 86 -2.00 -10.40 -0.50
CA ASP A 86 -1.85 -10.26 -1.94
C ASP A 86 -3.23 -10.10 -2.59
N LEU A 87 -3.30 -10.11 -3.93
CA LEU A 87 -4.57 -9.98 -4.66
C LEU A 87 -5.26 -11.31 -4.95
N LEU A 88 -4.60 -12.45 -4.69
CA LEU A 88 -5.13 -13.77 -5.01
C LEU A 88 -6.12 -14.25 -3.94
N ASN A 89 -7.05 -15.08 -4.36
CA ASN A 89 -8.03 -15.66 -3.44
C ASN A 89 -7.36 -16.31 -2.24
N GLN A 90 -7.86 -15.99 -1.04
CA GLN A 90 -7.38 -16.50 0.24
C GLN A 90 -5.90 -16.17 0.53
N CYS A 91 -5.34 -15.12 -0.08
CA CYS A 91 -3.94 -14.72 0.09
C CYS A 91 -2.97 -15.88 -0.20
N ILE A 92 -3.21 -16.62 -1.29
CA ILE A 92 -2.48 -17.86 -1.55
C ILE A 92 -1.01 -17.60 -1.91
N GLY A 93 -0.72 -16.49 -2.60
CA GLY A 93 0.65 -16.05 -2.88
C GLY A 93 1.43 -15.85 -1.59
N THR A 94 0.83 -15.14 -0.64
CA THR A 94 1.39 -14.86 0.68
C THR A 94 1.57 -16.12 1.53
N ALA A 95 0.52 -16.95 1.63
CA ALA A 95 0.56 -18.15 2.45
C ALA A 95 1.67 -19.12 2.01
N PHE A 96 1.86 -19.29 0.69
CA PHE A 96 2.93 -20.14 0.16
C PHE A 96 4.31 -19.49 0.25
N GLY A 97 4.41 -18.17 0.09
CA GLY A 97 5.67 -17.45 0.21
C GLY A 97 6.23 -17.42 1.63
N LEU A 98 5.37 -17.37 2.63
CA LEU A 98 5.77 -17.14 4.01
C LEU A 98 5.77 -18.38 4.90
N ARG A 99 5.20 -19.51 4.48
CA ARG A 99 5.04 -20.73 5.29
C ARG A 99 6.33 -21.26 5.92
N ASP A 100 7.47 -21.09 5.25
CA ASP A 100 8.75 -21.65 5.67
C ASP A 100 9.43 -20.81 6.77
N PHE A 101 8.99 -19.55 6.99
CA PHE A 101 9.52 -18.69 8.05
C PHE A 101 8.99 -19.05 9.45
N GLN A 102 7.88 -19.80 9.54
CA GLN A 102 7.28 -20.27 10.80
C GLN A 102 6.94 -19.12 11.78
N ILE A 103 6.54 -17.97 11.26
CA ILE A 103 6.14 -16.80 12.05
C ILE A 103 4.61 -16.78 12.18
N PRO A 104 4.04 -16.42 13.36
CA PRO A 104 2.59 -16.21 13.49
C PRO A 104 2.07 -15.23 12.44
N PHE A 105 1.00 -15.59 11.73
CA PHE A 105 0.57 -14.94 10.50
C PHE A 105 -0.88 -14.47 10.53
N PHE A 106 -1.09 -13.22 10.13
CA PHE A 106 -2.39 -12.66 9.81
C PHE A 106 -2.48 -12.44 8.30
N GLY A 107 -3.35 -13.20 7.63
CA GLY A 107 -3.70 -12.99 6.22
C GLY A 107 -4.68 -11.84 6.08
N LEU A 108 -4.31 -10.80 5.33
CA LEU A 108 -5.10 -9.61 5.07
C LEU A 108 -5.56 -9.58 3.62
N TYR A 109 -6.81 -9.20 3.39
CA TYR A 109 -7.40 -9.22 2.06
C TYR A 109 -8.22 -7.95 1.78
N GLY A 110 -7.56 -6.80 1.87
CA GLY A 110 -8.11 -5.46 1.63
C GLY A 110 -7.88 -4.95 0.20
N ALA A 111 -7.73 -5.84 -0.79
CA ALA A 111 -7.34 -5.51 -2.16
C ALA A 111 -6.04 -4.66 -2.17
N CYS A 112 -5.96 -3.62 -2.99
CA CYS A 112 -4.75 -2.79 -3.09
C CYS A 112 -4.44 -1.98 -1.82
N SER A 113 -5.41 -1.83 -0.87
CA SER A 113 -5.19 -1.12 0.40
C SER A 113 -4.44 -1.94 1.45
N THR A 114 -4.17 -3.23 1.19
CA THR A 114 -3.61 -4.18 2.16
C THR A 114 -2.29 -3.69 2.79
N MET A 115 -1.46 -2.91 2.08
CA MET A 115 -0.25 -2.34 2.70
C MET A 115 -0.58 -1.35 3.82
N GLY A 116 -1.58 -0.49 3.62
CA GLY A 116 -2.07 0.44 4.66
C GLY A 116 -2.77 -0.28 5.81
N GLU A 117 -3.55 -1.30 5.49
CA GLU A 117 -4.22 -2.16 6.48
C GLU A 117 -3.19 -2.87 7.36
N SER A 118 -2.16 -3.49 6.78
CA SER A 118 -1.11 -4.18 7.52
C SER A 118 -0.33 -3.25 8.44
N LEU A 119 0.04 -2.06 7.96
CA LEU A 119 0.73 -1.05 8.76
C LEU A 119 -0.15 -0.53 9.90
N ALA A 120 -1.43 -0.27 9.63
CA ALA A 120 -2.37 0.19 10.65
C ALA A 120 -2.54 -0.86 11.76
N LEU A 121 -2.80 -2.11 11.40
CA LEU A 121 -2.96 -3.21 12.36
C LEU A 121 -1.66 -3.51 13.12
N GLY A 122 -0.52 -3.61 12.42
CA GLY A 122 0.78 -3.80 13.05
C GLY A 122 1.11 -2.69 14.04
N SER A 123 0.85 -1.43 13.67
CA SER A 123 1.08 -0.29 14.55
C SER A 123 0.19 -0.31 15.80
N LEU A 124 -1.08 -0.69 15.65
CA LEU A 124 -2.00 -0.84 16.79
C LEU A 124 -1.56 -1.96 17.74
N LEU A 125 -1.10 -3.10 17.20
CA LEU A 125 -0.59 -4.22 18.01
C LEU A 125 0.65 -3.82 18.80
N LEU A 126 1.63 -3.15 18.17
CA LEU A 126 2.84 -2.71 18.83
C LEU A 126 2.54 -1.61 19.88
N SER A 127 1.79 -0.58 19.50
CA SER A 127 1.40 0.49 20.41
C SER A 127 0.57 -0.02 21.58
N GLY A 128 -0.25 -1.06 21.38
CA GLY A 128 -1.04 -1.74 22.41
C GLY A 128 -0.21 -2.64 23.34
N GLY A 129 1.04 -2.94 23.00
CA GLY A 129 1.90 -3.86 23.74
C GLY A 129 1.60 -5.34 23.49
N HIS A 130 0.92 -5.65 22.38
CA HIS A 130 0.59 -7.03 21.97
C HIS A 130 1.68 -7.64 21.08
N ALA A 131 2.63 -6.85 20.61
CA ALA A 131 3.81 -7.25 19.87
C ALA A 131 4.95 -6.28 20.16
N ARG A 132 6.20 -6.71 19.98
CA ARG A 132 7.41 -5.89 19.98
C ARG A 132 7.94 -5.65 18.58
N THR A 133 7.73 -6.63 17.69
CA THR A 133 8.15 -6.58 16.30
C THR A 133 7.09 -7.19 15.41
N ALA A 134 6.83 -6.57 14.25
CA ALA A 134 5.92 -7.11 13.26
C ALA A 134 6.38 -6.75 11.84
N ALA A 135 6.29 -7.70 10.92
CA ALA A 135 6.45 -7.43 9.49
C ALA A 135 5.09 -7.11 8.87
N CYS A 136 5.02 -5.97 8.18
CA CYS A 136 3.87 -5.52 7.40
C CYS A 136 4.25 -5.57 5.92
N MET A 137 3.57 -6.40 5.11
CA MET A 137 4.01 -6.61 3.74
C MET A 137 2.89 -7.02 2.80
N THR A 138 3.10 -6.74 1.51
CA THR A 138 2.19 -7.16 0.45
C THR A 138 2.94 -7.39 -0.85
N SER A 139 2.29 -8.12 -1.77
CA SER A 139 2.74 -8.27 -3.15
C SER A 139 1.58 -8.18 -4.12
N SER A 140 1.90 -7.93 -5.37
CA SER A 140 1.06 -8.23 -6.51
C SER A 140 1.92 -8.64 -7.70
N HIS A 141 1.34 -9.39 -8.62
CA HIS A 141 1.99 -9.78 -9.86
C HIS A 141 1.00 -9.58 -11.01
N TYR A 142 1.44 -8.88 -12.07
CA TYR A 142 0.57 -8.56 -13.21
C TYR A 142 -0.16 -9.80 -13.75
N CYS A 143 0.58 -10.86 -14.07
CA CYS A 143 -0.01 -12.03 -14.73
C CYS A 143 -1.00 -12.80 -13.84
N THR A 144 -0.75 -12.90 -12.53
CA THR A 144 -1.66 -13.54 -11.59
C THR A 144 -2.96 -12.74 -11.43
N ALA A 145 -2.85 -11.42 -11.29
CA ALA A 145 -3.99 -10.53 -11.18
C ALA A 145 -4.83 -10.50 -12.47
N GLU A 146 -4.18 -10.39 -13.64
CA GLU A 146 -4.89 -10.43 -14.93
C GLU A 146 -5.64 -11.74 -15.10
N ARG A 147 -5.01 -12.87 -14.78
CA ARG A 147 -5.66 -14.18 -14.86
C ARG A 147 -6.85 -14.32 -13.91
N GLN A 148 -6.78 -13.75 -12.73
CA GLN A 148 -7.85 -13.85 -11.74
C GLN A 148 -9.02 -12.89 -12.03
N TYR A 149 -8.75 -11.65 -12.45
CA TYR A 149 -9.75 -10.60 -12.52
C TYR A 149 -10.21 -10.25 -13.93
N ARG A 150 -9.44 -10.58 -14.98
CA ARG A 150 -9.71 -10.20 -16.38
C ARG A 150 -9.73 -11.40 -17.31
N MET A 151 -10.52 -12.39 -16.96
CA MET A 151 -10.73 -13.55 -17.84
C MET A 151 -11.84 -13.30 -18.87
N PRO A 152 -11.70 -13.71 -20.13
CA PRO A 152 -10.50 -14.33 -20.73
C PRO A 152 -9.34 -13.34 -20.92
N VAL A 153 -8.11 -13.79 -20.69
CA VAL A 153 -6.88 -12.98 -20.71
C VAL A 153 -6.71 -12.20 -22.04
N PRO A 154 -7.02 -12.73 -23.24
CA PRO A 154 -6.89 -11.97 -24.48
C PRO A 154 -7.67 -10.65 -24.50
N TYR A 155 -8.80 -10.58 -23.82
CA TYR A 155 -9.57 -9.33 -23.67
C TYR A 155 -8.96 -8.38 -22.64
N GLY A 156 -8.28 -8.92 -21.65
CA GLY A 156 -7.54 -8.14 -20.65
C GLY A 156 -6.40 -7.32 -21.25
N SER A 157 -5.86 -7.70 -22.40
CA SER A 157 -4.83 -6.94 -23.11
C SER A 157 -5.35 -5.68 -23.82
N GLN A 158 -6.65 -5.56 -24.02
CA GLN A 158 -7.31 -4.39 -24.61
C GLN A 158 -7.67 -3.40 -23.51
N ARG A 159 -6.70 -2.59 -23.11
CA ARG A 159 -6.84 -1.67 -21.98
C ARG A 159 -7.55 -0.38 -22.39
N THR A 160 -8.51 0.07 -21.57
CA THR A 160 -9.15 1.38 -21.71
C THR A 160 -8.20 2.51 -21.24
N PRO A 161 -8.43 3.78 -21.60
CA PRO A 161 -7.64 4.90 -21.08
C PRO A 161 -7.69 5.04 -19.54
N THR A 162 -8.73 4.51 -18.90
CA THR A 162 -8.90 4.50 -17.43
C THR A 162 -8.25 3.31 -16.75
N ALA A 163 -7.81 2.31 -17.52
CA ALA A 163 -7.20 1.10 -16.98
C ALA A 163 -5.87 1.41 -16.30
N GLN A 164 -5.58 0.62 -15.28
CA GLN A 164 -4.33 0.69 -14.53
C GLN A 164 -3.53 -0.60 -14.74
N TRP A 165 -2.21 -0.50 -14.59
CA TRP A 165 -1.28 -1.62 -14.71
C TRP A 165 -0.99 -2.21 -13.33
N THR A 166 -1.35 -3.46 -13.08
CA THR A 166 -0.98 -4.14 -11.83
C THR A 166 0.53 -4.27 -11.73
N ALA A 167 1.13 -3.68 -10.71
CA ALA A 167 2.56 -3.78 -10.48
C ALA A 167 2.97 -5.22 -10.16
N THR A 168 4.12 -5.63 -10.73
CA THR A 168 4.79 -6.87 -10.35
C THR A 168 5.83 -6.52 -9.31
N ALA A 169 5.40 -6.46 -8.05
CA ALA A 169 6.23 -5.97 -6.97
C ALA A 169 5.83 -6.56 -5.61
N ALA A 170 6.76 -6.55 -4.67
CA ALA A 170 6.55 -6.85 -3.27
C ALA A 170 7.25 -5.81 -2.40
N GLY A 171 6.69 -5.53 -1.22
CA GLY A 171 7.33 -4.66 -0.24
C GLY A 171 7.07 -5.14 1.18
N CYS A 172 8.10 -5.05 2.02
CA CYS A 172 8.07 -5.43 3.43
C CYS A 172 8.61 -4.29 4.29
N CYS A 173 7.84 -3.92 5.32
CA CYS A 173 8.21 -2.95 6.35
C CYS A 173 8.21 -3.66 7.71
N ILE A 174 9.34 -3.74 8.38
CA ILE A 174 9.42 -4.28 9.74
C ILE A 174 9.27 -3.12 10.73
N LEU A 175 8.26 -3.22 11.58
CA LEU A 175 7.98 -2.30 12.65
C LEU A 175 8.49 -2.86 14.00
N GLY A 176 9.01 -1.98 14.85
CA GLY A 176 9.44 -2.32 16.20
C GLY A 176 8.91 -1.32 17.24
N ASP A 177 8.78 -1.75 18.49
CA ASP A 177 8.43 -0.90 19.63
C ASP A 177 9.60 0.01 20.05
N GLN A 178 10.81 -0.30 19.57
CA GLN A 178 12.03 0.47 19.72
C GLN A 178 12.65 0.79 18.36
N GLY A 179 13.48 1.82 18.30
CA GLY A 179 14.23 2.23 17.10
C GLY A 179 14.33 3.73 16.95
N ASP A 180 15.03 4.17 15.89
CA ASP A 180 15.37 5.57 15.63
C ASP A 180 14.46 6.22 14.56
N GLY A 181 13.37 5.55 14.19
CA GLY A 181 12.41 6.06 13.21
C GLY A 181 12.76 5.70 11.74
N PRO A 182 11.95 6.16 10.79
CA PRO A 182 10.71 6.93 10.98
C PRO A 182 9.67 6.22 11.84
N TYR A 183 8.76 7.00 12.43
CA TYR A 183 7.73 6.49 13.35
C TYR A 183 6.35 6.59 12.70
N ILE A 184 5.45 5.63 13.01
CA ILE A 184 4.04 5.76 12.68
C ILE A 184 3.33 6.37 13.89
N THR A 185 2.82 7.59 13.72
CA THR A 185 2.23 8.39 14.81
C THR A 185 0.71 8.31 14.88
N HIS A 186 0.07 8.18 13.72
CA HIS A 186 -1.39 8.09 13.61
C HIS A 186 -1.80 7.02 12.62
N VAL A 187 -2.92 6.38 12.89
CA VAL A 187 -3.62 5.49 11.95
C VAL A 187 -5.05 5.95 11.80
N THR A 188 -5.55 6.00 10.57
CA THR A 188 -6.96 6.28 10.24
C THR A 188 -7.52 5.09 9.49
N CYS A 189 -8.37 4.33 10.16
CA CYS A 189 -9.03 3.18 9.55
C CYS A 189 -10.19 3.67 8.68
N GLY A 190 -10.14 3.35 7.40
CA GLY A 190 -11.19 3.67 6.46
C GLY A 190 -12.45 2.83 6.66
N LYS A 191 -13.51 3.27 6.07
CA LYS A 191 -14.76 2.55 5.90
C LYS A 191 -15.00 2.24 4.43
N ILE A 192 -15.81 1.24 4.15
CA ILE A 192 -16.24 0.94 2.78
C ILE A 192 -17.10 2.10 2.28
N VAL A 193 -16.75 2.63 1.12
CA VAL A 193 -17.49 3.69 0.42
C VAL A 193 -17.89 3.18 -0.96
N ASP A 194 -19.18 3.21 -1.27
CA ASP A 194 -19.71 2.77 -2.55
C ASP A 194 -20.54 3.88 -3.18
N MET A 195 -20.14 4.30 -4.38
CA MET A 195 -20.82 5.32 -5.17
C MET A 195 -21.56 4.75 -6.39
N GLY A 196 -21.74 3.44 -6.43
CA GLY A 196 -22.45 2.76 -7.51
C GLY A 196 -21.67 2.64 -8.83
N ILE A 197 -20.34 2.74 -8.78
CA ILE A 197 -19.49 2.53 -9.99
C ILE A 197 -19.47 1.05 -10.31
N THR A 198 -19.89 0.70 -11.53
CA THR A 198 -19.93 -0.69 -12.03
C THR A 198 -18.85 -1.00 -13.06
N ASP A 199 -18.15 0.01 -13.58
CA ASP A 199 -17.06 -0.17 -14.54
C ASP A 199 -15.78 -0.62 -13.81
N VAL A 200 -15.49 -1.91 -13.89
CA VAL A 200 -14.29 -2.53 -13.30
C VAL A 200 -12.97 -2.05 -13.93
N ASN A 201 -13.01 -1.42 -15.10
CA ASN A 201 -11.83 -0.82 -15.73
C ASN A 201 -11.57 0.62 -15.25
N ASN A 202 -12.42 1.14 -14.37
CA ASN A 202 -12.31 2.48 -13.81
C ASN A 202 -12.17 2.43 -12.27
N MET A 203 -11.19 1.68 -11.80
CA MET A 203 -10.94 1.51 -10.36
C MET A 203 -10.60 2.83 -9.67
N GLY A 204 -9.91 3.76 -10.36
CA GLY A 204 -9.60 5.07 -9.81
C GLY A 204 -10.85 5.85 -9.40
N ALA A 205 -11.91 5.83 -10.22
CA ALA A 205 -13.19 6.47 -9.87
C ALA A 205 -13.90 5.75 -8.71
N ALA A 206 -13.81 4.42 -8.64
CA ALA A 206 -14.42 3.64 -7.56
C ALA A 206 -13.71 3.87 -6.21
N MET A 207 -12.39 4.00 -6.19
CA MET A 207 -11.58 4.15 -4.98
C MET A 207 -11.48 5.59 -4.48
N ALA A 208 -11.55 6.60 -5.36
CA ALA A 208 -11.36 8.00 -5.00
C ALA A 208 -12.27 8.50 -3.85
N PRO A 209 -13.57 8.14 -3.79
CA PRO A 209 -14.43 8.53 -2.67
C PRO A 209 -13.97 7.97 -1.32
N ALA A 210 -13.41 6.76 -1.28
CA ALA A 210 -12.88 6.17 -0.04
C ALA A 210 -11.60 6.88 0.42
N ALA A 211 -10.72 7.27 -0.51
CA ALA A 211 -9.55 8.07 -0.20
C ALA A 211 -9.94 9.46 0.35
N TYR A 212 -10.90 10.12 -0.30
CA TYR A 212 -11.43 11.40 0.16
C TYR A 212 -12.04 11.31 1.57
N ASP A 213 -12.87 10.28 1.85
CA ASP A 213 -13.46 10.07 3.18
C ASP A 213 -12.39 9.87 4.26
N THR A 214 -11.41 9.01 3.98
CA THR A 214 -10.35 8.68 4.95
C THR A 214 -9.43 9.87 5.23
N LEU A 215 -8.99 10.59 4.20
CA LEU A 215 -8.17 11.79 4.36
C LEU A 215 -8.94 12.91 5.06
N SER A 216 -10.23 13.10 4.73
CA SER A 216 -11.10 14.07 5.42
C SER A 216 -11.29 13.72 6.90
N ALA A 217 -11.43 12.42 7.22
CA ALA A 217 -11.49 11.98 8.61
C ALA A 217 -10.17 12.23 9.34
N LEU A 218 -9.03 11.91 8.72
CA LEU A 218 -7.71 12.20 9.27
C LEU A 218 -7.58 13.68 9.62
N PHE A 219 -7.79 14.58 8.65
CA PHE A 219 -7.61 16.02 8.85
C PHE A 219 -8.55 16.56 9.92
N ARG A 220 -9.81 16.21 9.87
CA ARG A 220 -10.81 16.66 10.85
C ARG A 220 -10.50 16.15 12.27
N GLU A 221 -10.15 14.88 12.43
CA GLU A 221 -9.99 14.24 13.73
C GLU A 221 -8.66 14.58 14.39
N THR A 222 -7.61 14.84 13.60
CA THR A 222 -6.32 15.37 14.10
C THR A 222 -6.28 16.89 14.16
N LYS A 223 -7.30 17.60 13.65
CA LYS A 223 -7.34 19.07 13.52
C LYS A 223 -6.18 19.62 12.67
N THR A 224 -5.79 18.86 11.64
CA THR A 224 -4.75 19.25 10.69
C THR A 224 -5.34 19.54 9.32
N GLY A 225 -4.52 20.05 8.42
CA GLY A 225 -4.83 20.21 7.00
C GLY A 225 -3.68 19.73 6.13
N PRO A 226 -3.81 19.79 4.80
CA PRO A 226 -2.75 19.36 3.89
C PRO A 226 -1.40 20.04 4.14
N GLY A 227 -1.41 21.29 4.57
CA GLY A 227 -0.20 22.07 4.85
C GLY A 227 0.64 21.60 6.04
N ASP A 228 0.07 20.74 6.90
CA ASP A 228 0.77 20.15 8.05
C ASP A 228 1.61 18.92 7.69
N TYR A 229 1.58 18.52 6.41
CA TYR A 229 2.32 17.38 5.90
C TYR A 229 3.22 17.81 4.74
N ASP A 230 4.43 17.26 4.68
CA ASP A 230 5.33 17.50 3.56
C ASP A 230 4.90 16.75 2.31
N LEU A 231 4.25 15.58 2.48
CA LEU A 231 3.73 14.77 1.41
C LEU A 231 2.49 13.99 1.87
N ILE A 232 1.48 13.98 1.01
CA ILE A 232 0.30 13.11 1.11
C ILE A 232 0.33 12.21 -0.12
N VAL A 233 0.28 10.90 0.08
CA VAL A 233 0.39 9.97 -1.05
C VAL A 233 -0.64 8.86 -0.95
N THR A 234 -1.42 8.69 -2.02
CA THR A 234 -2.34 7.55 -2.20
C THR A 234 -1.64 6.37 -2.88
N GLY A 235 -2.27 5.21 -2.85
CA GLY A 235 -1.61 3.96 -3.28
C GLY A 235 -1.65 3.72 -4.77
N ASP A 236 -2.83 3.77 -5.36
CA ASP A 236 -3.05 3.35 -6.73
C ASP A 236 -4.34 3.92 -7.34
N LEU A 237 -4.63 5.17 -7.01
CA LEU A 237 -5.75 5.90 -7.65
C LEU A 237 -5.47 6.17 -9.14
N GLY A 238 -4.20 6.26 -9.50
CA GLY A 238 -3.78 6.66 -10.82
C GLY A 238 -4.20 8.09 -11.18
N ALA A 239 -3.94 8.50 -12.41
CA ALA A 239 -4.18 9.88 -12.85
C ALA A 239 -5.65 10.30 -12.68
N LEU A 240 -6.60 9.43 -13.02
CA LEU A 240 -8.02 9.76 -12.93
C LEU A 240 -8.50 9.87 -11.48
N GLY A 241 -8.21 8.86 -10.65
CA GLY A 241 -8.64 8.89 -9.25
C GLY A 241 -7.95 10.00 -8.45
N HIS A 242 -6.67 10.28 -8.74
CA HIS A 242 -5.94 11.42 -8.18
C HIS A 242 -6.65 12.77 -8.51
N ALA A 243 -7.05 12.95 -9.79
CA ALA A 243 -7.78 14.15 -10.20
C ALA A 243 -9.14 14.27 -9.50
N ILE A 244 -9.88 13.16 -9.34
CA ILE A 244 -11.16 13.14 -8.64
C ILE A 244 -10.99 13.54 -7.17
N VAL A 245 -10.03 12.98 -6.44
CA VAL A 245 -9.76 13.35 -5.04
C VAL A 245 -9.39 14.82 -4.93
N THR A 246 -8.53 15.31 -5.82
CA THR A 246 -8.17 16.73 -5.87
C THR A 246 -9.40 17.65 -6.07
N ASP A 247 -10.31 17.25 -6.98
CA ASP A 247 -11.55 18.02 -7.23
C ASP A 247 -12.50 17.98 -6.03
N LEU A 248 -12.66 16.82 -5.38
CA LEU A 248 -13.50 16.70 -4.17
C LEU A 248 -13.02 17.61 -3.06
N PHE A 249 -11.73 17.61 -2.74
CA PHE A 249 -11.15 18.50 -1.73
C PHE A 249 -11.26 19.99 -2.11
N ARG A 250 -11.06 20.31 -3.39
CA ARG A 250 -11.22 21.68 -3.89
C ARG A 250 -12.66 22.20 -3.70
N ARG A 251 -13.67 21.36 -3.88
CA ARG A 251 -15.08 21.72 -3.64
C ARG A 251 -15.35 22.06 -2.17
N ASP A 252 -14.60 21.44 -1.26
CA ASP A 252 -14.65 21.75 0.19
C ASP A 252 -13.76 22.93 0.57
N GLY A 253 -13.12 23.59 -0.39
CA GLY A 253 -12.19 24.70 -0.17
C GLY A 253 -10.81 24.28 0.34
N VAL A 254 -10.45 23.00 0.20
CA VAL A 254 -9.14 22.44 0.60
C VAL A 254 -8.26 22.23 -0.62
N ASP A 255 -7.07 22.83 -0.61
CA ASP A 255 -6.11 22.71 -1.69
C ASP A 255 -5.06 21.61 -1.42
N LEU A 256 -5.05 20.58 -2.28
CA LEU A 256 -4.08 19.48 -2.27
C LEU A 256 -2.93 19.67 -3.29
N SER A 257 -2.97 20.69 -4.15
CA SER A 257 -2.09 20.81 -5.32
C SER A 257 -0.60 20.85 -4.97
N ARG A 258 -0.25 21.25 -3.76
CA ARG A 258 1.13 21.49 -3.34
C ARG A 258 1.92 20.21 -3.05
N ASN A 259 1.30 19.21 -2.44
CA ASN A 259 2.02 18.08 -1.83
C ASN A 259 1.26 16.74 -1.91
N TYR A 260 0.28 16.63 -2.82
CA TYR A 260 -0.45 15.41 -3.05
C TYR A 260 0.09 14.63 -4.26
N GLN A 261 0.32 13.34 -4.08
CA GLN A 261 0.85 12.41 -5.07
C GLN A 261 0.10 11.08 -5.02
N ASP A 262 0.38 10.20 -5.99
CA ASP A 262 -0.14 8.83 -6.03
C ASP A 262 0.97 7.85 -6.43
N CYS A 263 1.08 6.71 -5.73
CA CYS A 263 2.14 5.73 -5.99
C CYS A 263 2.05 5.15 -7.40
N GLY A 264 0.84 4.95 -7.93
CA GLY A 264 0.64 4.47 -9.29
C GLY A 264 1.15 5.44 -10.37
N MET A 265 1.14 6.73 -10.07
CA MET A 265 1.71 7.75 -10.95
C MET A 265 3.23 7.92 -10.76
N LEU A 266 3.75 7.63 -9.56
CA LEU A 266 5.17 7.73 -9.26
C LEU A 266 5.99 6.54 -9.79
N LEU A 267 5.39 5.34 -9.78
CA LEU A 267 6.11 4.10 -10.09
C LEU A 267 6.48 3.97 -11.57
N TYR A 268 5.65 4.51 -12.46
CA TYR A 268 5.81 4.38 -13.91
C TYR A 268 5.87 5.71 -14.63
N ASP A 269 6.58 5.75 -15.76
CA ASP A 269 6.43 6.79 -16.77
C ASP A 269 5.18 6.43 -17.60
N LEU A 270 4.08 7.16 -17.36
CA LEU A 270 2.76 6.80 -17.90
C LEU A 270 2.72 6.76 -19.42
N GLU A 271 3.46 7.66 -20.08
CA GLU A 271 3.51 7.77 -21.54
C GLU A 271 4.47 6.76 -22.17
N LYS A 272 5.74 6.77 -21.73
CA LYS A 272 6.78 5.91 -22.31
C LYS A 272 6.57 4.43 -22.07
N GLN A 273 5.92 4.08 -20.96
CA GLN A 273 5.63 2.68 -20.62
C GLN A 273 4.20 2.26 -20.97
N ASP A 274 3.40 3.15 -21.58
CA ASP A 274 2.00 2.90 -21.96
C ASP A 274 1.15 2.41 -20.76
N MET A 275 1.26 3.09 -19.62
CA MET A 275 0.59 2.68 -18.37
C MET A 275 -0.83 3.25 -18.20
N HIS A 276 -1.34 4.01 -19.18
CA HIS A 276 -2.64 4.65 -19.17
C HIS A 276 -2.87 5.49 -17.90
N ALA A 277 -3.78 5.03 -16.99
CA ALA A 277 -4.06 5.77 -15.76
C ALA A 277 -2.97 5.59 -14.67
N GLY A 278 -2.04 4.64 -14.82
CA GLY A 278 -0.94 4.42 -13.90
C GLY A 278 -0.88 3.02 -13.31
N GLY A 279 -0.08 2.86 -12.27
CA GLY A 279 0.07 1.60 -11.56
C GLY A 279 -1.12 1.26 -10.66
N SER A 280 -1.29 -0.02 -10.36
CA SER A 280 -2.29 -0.58 -9.45
C SER A 280 -1.72 -1.77 -8.68
N GLY A 281 -2.49 -2.28 -7.74
CA GLY A 281 -2.15 -3.45 -6.95
C GLY A 281 -1.47 -3.10 -5.62
N CYS A 282 -1.63 -3.97 -4.65
CA CYS A 282 -1.01 -3.76 -3.32
C CYS A 282 0.53 -3.78 -3.36
N GLY A 283 1.13 -4.45 -4.35
CA GLY A 283 2.57 -4.38 -4.62
C GLY A 283 3.02 -2.99 -5.09
N CYS A 284 2.16 -2.21 -5.77
CA CYS A 284 2.48 -0.85 -6.23
C CYS A 284 2.79 0.07 -5.05
N SER A 285 1.82 0.24 -4.15
CA SER A 285 1.99 1.09 -2.97
C SER A 285 3.07 0.56 -2.02
N ALA A 286 3.19 -0.77 -1.88
CA ALA A 286 4.22 -1.38 -1.05
C ALA A 286 5.64 -1.11 -1.57
N ALA A 287 5.87 -1.23 -2.88
CA ALA A 287 7.18 -0.98 -3.48
C ALA A 287 7.59 0.50 -3.35
N VAL A 288 6.67 1.44 -3.63
CA VAL A 288 6.95 2.87 -3.51
C VAL A 288 7.22 3.26 -2.06
N LEU A 289 6.44 2.72 -1.10
CA LEU A 289 6.67 2.97 0.32
C LEU A 289 8.04 2.48 0.75
N ASN A 290 8.34 1.17 0.52
CA ASN A 290 9.52 0.46 1.04
C ASN A 290 10.82 0.74 0.27
N GLY A 291 10.82 1.73 -0.57
CA GLY A 291 12.00 2.31 -1.23
C GLY A 291 11.95 3.83 -1.14
N TYR A 292 11.31 4.46 -2.11
CA TYR A 292 11.35 5.91 -2.30
C TYR A 292 10.86 6.73 -1.11
N LEU A 293 9.71 6.34 -0.49
CA LEU A 293 9.11 7.15 0.59
C LEU A 293 9.89 7.01 1.90
N LEU A 294 10.19 5.78 2.33
CA LEU A 294 10.95 5.55 3.57
C LEU A 294 12.39 6.03 3.46
N ASP A 295 13.04 5.88 2.30
CA ASP A 295 14.33 6.49 2.02
C ASP A 295 14.30 8.02 2.15
N GLY A 296 13.26 8.64 1.60
CA GLY A 296 13.07 10.09 1.68
C GLY A 296 12.91 10.58 3.11
N LEU A 297 12.13 9.86 3.95
CA LEU A 297 11.99 10.15 5.37
C LEU A 297 13.33 9.99 6.12
N ARG A 298 14.07 8.89 5.90
CA ARG A 298 15.36 8.65 6.56
C ARG A 298 16.44 9.66 6.17
N ARG A 299 16.40 10.14 4.93
CA ARG A 299 17.32 11.17 4.42
C ARG A 299 16.88 12.60 4.76
N GLY A 300 15.77 12.77 5.46
CA GLY A 300 15.24 14.09 5.87
C GLY A 300 14.63 14.90 4.72
N ARG A 301 14.26 14.26 3.59
CA ARG A 301 13.53 14.93 2.50
C ARG A 301 12.14 15.34 2.95
N TRP A 302 11.52 14.52 3.79
CA TRP A 302 10.24 14.78 4.44
C TRP A 302 10.37 14.54 5.93
N ARG A 303 9.62 15.32 6.71
CA ARG A 303 9.49 15.14 8.16
C ARG A 303 8.20 14.45 8.52
N ARG A 304 7.14 14.71 7.75
CA ARG A 304 5.80 14.20 8.02
C ARG A 304 5.10 13.82 6.72
N LEU A 305 4.67 12.57 6.61
CA LEU A 305 4.10 11.98 5.41
C LEU A 305 2.83 11.23 5.73
N VAL A 306 1.77 11.44 4.95
CA VAL A 306 0.56 10.60 4.96
C VAL A 306 0.66 9.57 3.85
N PHE A 307 0.58 8.29 4.19
CA PHE A 307 0.49 7.18 3.25
C PHE A 307 -0.91 6.56 3.34
N ALA A 308 -1.69 6.65 2.26
CA ALA A 308 -3.11 6.32 2.21
C ALA A 308 -3.44 5.39 1.02
N PRO A 309 -2.96 4.13 1.02
CA PRO A 309 -3.27 3.20 -0.05
C PRO A 309 -4.75 2.86 -0.10
N THR A 310 -5.23 2.71 -1.32
CA THR A 310 -6.62 2.50 -1.69
C THR A 310 -6.84 1.08 -2.19
N GLY A 311 -8.08 0.60 -2.17
CA GLY A 311 -8.45 -0.71 -2.67
C GLY A 311 -9.85 -0.70 -3.29
N ALA A 312 -9.98 -1.38 -4.43
CA ALA A 312 -11.26 -1.67 -5.08
C ALA A 312 -11.71 -3.07 -4.66
N LEU A 313 -12.81 -3.14 -3.92
CA LEU A 313 -13.36 -4.38 -3.37
C LEU A 313 -14.25 -5.07 -4.42
N LEU A 314 -13.63 -5.76 -5.36
CA LEU A 314 -14.32 -6.45 -6.44
C LEU A 314 -13.89 -7.91 -6.55
N SER A 315 -14.76 -8.70 -7.14
CA SER A 315 -14.45 -10.05 -7.60
C SER A 315 -15.08 -10.27 -8.99
N PRO A 316 -14.57 -11.21 -9.80
CA PRO A 316 -15.23 -11.57 -11.05
C PRO A 316 -16.69 -11.93 -10.85
N THR A 317 -17.01 -12.66 -9.78
CA THR A 317 -18.38 -13.05 -9.47
C THR A 317 -19.29 -11.85 -9.24
N SER A 318 -18.91 -10.90 -8.37
CA SER A 318 -19.72 -9.70 -8.10
C SER A 318 -19.88 -8.85 -9.35
N SER A 319 -18.81 -8.67 -10.13
CA SER A 319 -18.85 -7.91 -11.40
C SER A 319 -19.78 -8.54 -12.43
N PHE A 320 -19.76 -9.88 -12.60
CA PHE A 320 -20.66 -10.58 -13.51
C PHE A 320 -22.12 -10.57 -13.05
N GLN A 321 -22.37 -10.37 -11.76
CA GLN A 321 -23.71 -10.18 -11.21
C GLN A 321 -24.22 -8.73 -11.33
N GLY A 322 -23.39 -7.81 -11.85
CA GLY A 322 -23.75 -6.42 -12.04
C GLY A 322 -23.63 -5.56 -10.77
N GLU A 323 -22.95 -6.05 -9.75
CA GLU A 323 -22.68 -5.29 -8.53
C GLU A 323 -21.71 -4.14 -8.78
N SER A 324 -21.80 -3.11 -7.96
CA SER A 324 -20.85 -2.00 -7.95
C SER A 324 -19.49 -2.41 -7.37
N VAL A 325 -18.51 -1.53 -7.51
CA VAL A 325 -17.15 -1.69 -6.97
C VAL A 325 -16.97 -0.76 -5.76
N PRO A 326 -17.18 -1.22 -4.53
CA PRO A 326 -16.90 -0.44 -3.35
C PRO A 326 -15.40 -0.14 -3.20
N GLY A 327 -15.07 1.05 -2.68
CA GLY A 327 -13.71 1.45 -2.35
C GLY A 327 -13.43 1.37 -0.86
N ILE A 328 -12.14 1.16 -0.52
CA ILE A 328 -11.60 1.24 0.84
C ILE A 328 -10.28 2.01 0.81
N CYS A 329 -9.94 2.70 1.91
CA CYS A 329 -8.64 3.37 2.07
C CYS A 329 -8.27 3.37 3.55
N HIS A 330 -7.04 3.00 3.87
CA HIS A 330 -6.48 3.15 5.21
C HIS A 330 -5.30 4.10 5.16
N ALA A 331 -5.21 5.02 6.11
CA ALA A 331 -4.11 5.98 6.16
C ALA A 331 -3.25 5.79 7.40
N VAL A 332 -1.94 5.91 7.23
CA VAL A 332 -0.96 5.97 8.30
C VAL A 332 -0.11 7.23 8.15
N VAL A 333 0.22 7.86 9.26
CA VAL A 333 1.08 9.05 9.28
C VAL A 333 2.46 8.64 9.74
N PHE A 334 3.44 8.79 8.86
CA PHE A 334 4.85 8.65 9.19
C PHE A 334 5.42 10.00 9.64
N SER A 335 6.28 9.97 10.65
CA SER A 335 7.02 11.14 11.16
C SER A 335 8.48 10.78 11.39
N ALA A 336 9.38 11.73 11.09
CA ALA A 336 10.80 11.58 11.42
C ALA A 336 11.06 11.61 12.93
N GLY A 337 10.17 12.24 13.72
CA GLY A 337 10.25 12.34 15.19
C GLY A 337 9.17 11.53 15.91
N LYS A 338 9.39 11.23 17.19
CA LYS A 338 8.42 10.53 18.08
C LYS A 338 7.25 11.41 18.54
N GLU A 339 7.26 12.70 18.26
CA GLU A 339 6.24 13.61 18.76
C GLU A 339 4.88 13.29 18.15
N VAL A 340 3.90 13.07 19.01
CA VAL A 340 2.51 12.80 18.64
C VAL A 340 1.68 14.00 19.05
N GLU A 341 1.26 14.78 18.07
CA GLU A 341 0.28 15.86 18.28
C GLU A 341 -1.09 15.25 18.57
N THR A 342 -1.70 15.62 19.70
CA THR A 342 -2.98 15.06 20.19
C THR A 342 -4.06 16.13 20.34
#